data_6abd1747bed359c77bc66164d38618ab
#
_entry.id   6abd1747bed359c77bc66164d38618ab
#
_cell.length_a   1.000
_cell.length_b   1.000
_cell.length_c   1.000
_cell.angle_alpha   90.00
_cell.angle_beta   90.00
_cell.angle_gamma   90.00
#
_symmetry.space_group_name_H-M   'P 1'
#
loop_
_entity.id
_entity.type
_entity.pdbx_description
1 polymer ?
#
loop_
_entity_poly.entity_id
_entity_poly.type
_entity_poly.pdbx_seq_one_letter_code
_entity_poly.pdbx_strand_id
1 'polypeptide(L)'
;ICEAAADGITRMGLAELGLKAGYRPRNDIEVEGRKISGTGGIFDGDVLFYQGTLLIDFDPADMIAALKVPVEKLAKRDLDSARHRVVTLSDLLGDALPPLEKIYECLLAGLADGLGITPEWGEINADEELRSQRAHDEEIGTDEYVTSIDAPETDDSLQSASLTTRGGTLRADIRLEGTNQNIIREALITGDVFVTPTRTVLDLEAALRGKPTD
;
A
#
# COMPACT_ATOMS: atom_id res chain seq x y z
N ILE A 1 -14.59 -10.30 0.90
CA ILE A 1 -15.11 -8.93 0.98
C ILE A 1 -14.31 -8.01 0.06
N CYS A 2 -12.98 -7.94 0.17
CA CYS A 2 -12.17 -7.07 -0.71
C CYS A 2 -12.36 -7.37 -2.21
N GLU A 3 -12.46 -8.65 -2.58
CA GLU A 3 -12.78 -9.05 -3.95
C GLU A 3 -14.17 -8.59 -4.37
N ALA A 4 -15.18 -8.75 -3.51
CA ALA A 4 -16.54 -8.30 -3.80
C ALA A 4 -16.64 -6.78 -3.97
N ALA A 5 -15.94 -6.01 -3.12
CA ALA A 5 -15.86 -4.56 -3.26
C ALA A 5 -15.19 -4.16 -4.58
N ALA A 6 -14.05 -4.79 -4.90
CA ALA A 6 -13.34 -4.52 -6.16
C ALA A 6 -14.16 -4.92 -7.39
N ASP A 7 -14.89 -6.05 -7.33
CA ASP A 7 -15.78 -6.48 -8.39
C ASP A 7 -16.93 -5.50 -8.61
N GLY A 8 -17.56 -4.99 -7.53
CA GLY A 8 -18.57 -3.94 -7.62
C GLY A 8 -18.05 -2.66 -8.26
N ILE A 9 -16.85 -2.20 -7.83
CA ILE A 9 -16.19 -1.03 -8.43
C ILE A 9 -15.95 -1.25 -9.93
N THR A 10 -15.54 -2.44 -10.35
CA THR A 10 -15.29 -2.72 -11.78
C THR A 10 -16.59 -2.81 -12.58
N ARG A 11 -17.59 -3.58 -12.11
CA ARG A 11 -18.81 -3.87 -12.85
C ARG A 11 -19.78 -2.70 -12.92
N MET A 12 -19.86 -1.91 -11.86
CA MET A 12 -20.79 -0.79 -11.76
C MET A 12 -20.05 0.55 -11.83
N GLY A 13 -19.06 0.78 -10.95
CA GLY A 13 -18.38 2.06 -10.82
C GLY A 13 -17.67 2.48 -12.10
N LEU A 14 -16.66 1.73 -12.53
CA LEU A 14 -15.86 2.08 -13.71
C LEU A 14 -16.62 1.80 -15.03
N ALA A 15 -17.52 0.82 -15.04
CA ALA A 15 -18.36 0.56 -16.22
C ALA A 15 -19.32 1.74 -16.51
N GLU A 16 -19.81 2.45 -15.50
CA GLU A 16 -20.63 3.65 -15.68
C GLU A 16 -19.84 4.81 -16.33
N LEU A 17 -18.52 4.80 -16.16
CA LEU A 17 -17.60 5.70 -16.86
C LEU A 17 -17.23 5.19 -18.26
N GLY A 18 -17.82 4.10 -18.74
CA GLY A 18 -17.55 3.50 -20.04
C GLY A 18 -16.29 2.64 -20.10
N LEU A 19 -15.69 2.30 -18.97
CA LEU A 19 -14.45 1.55 -18.89
C LEU A 19 -14.69 0.05 -18.67
N LYS A 20 -13.95 -0.79 -19.39
CA LYS A 20 -13.91 -2.24 -19.16
C LYS A 20 -12.77 -2.54 -18.20
N ALA A 21 -13.06 -2.46 -16.90
CA ALA A 21 -12.12 -2.80 -15.87
C ALA A 21 -12.25 -4.27 -15.43
N GLY A 22 -11.22 -4.82 -14.84
CA GLY A 22 -11.19 -6.16 -14.28
C GLY A 22 -10.40 -6.21 -12.98
N TYR A 23 -10.86 -7.03 -12.04
CA TYR A 23 -10.12 -7.31 -10.82
C TYR A 23 -8.95 -8.25 -11.13
N ARG A 24 -7.76 -7.85 -10.74
CA ARG A 24 -6.57 -8.70 -10.74
C ARG A 24 -6.22 -9.09 -9.31
N PRO A 25 -6.27 -10.39 -8.98
CA PRO A 25 -5.79 -10.83 -7.69
C PRO A 25 -4.31 -10.41 -7.50
N ARG A 26 -3.97 -9.87 -6.41
CA ARG A 26 -4.48 -9.86 -5.02
C ARG A 26 -5.38 -8.68 -4.70
N ASN A 27 -5.11 -7.50 -5.22
CA ASN A 27 -5.74 -6.24 -4.78
C ASN A 27 -5.71 -5.14 -5.84
N ASP A 28 -5.46 -5.47 -7.10
CA ASP A 28 -5.42 -4.50 -8.18
C ASP A 28 -6.70 -4.51 -9.01
N ILE A 29 -7.04 -3.36 -9.56
CA ILE A 29 -8.03 -3.22 -10.63
C ILE A 29 -7.28 -2.74 -11.87
N GLU A 30 -7.56 -3.36 -13.00
CA GLU A 30 -6.90 -3.09 -14.26
C GLU A 30 -7.89 -2.69 -15.35
N VAL A 31 -7.42 -1.83 -16.26
CA VAL A 31 -8.05 -1.53 -17.54
C VAL A 31 -6.99 -1.79 -18.62
N GLU A 32 -7.34 -2.60 -19.63
CA GLU A 32 -6.43 -2.98 -20.72
C GLU A 32 -5.09 -3.58 -20.24
N GLY A 33 -5.12 -4.34 -19.13
CA GLY A 33 -3.92 -4.95 -18.56
C GLY A 33 -3.01 -3.98 -17.80
N ARG A 34 -3.43 -2.73 -17.57
CA ARG A 34 -2.71 -1.72 -16.81
C ARG A 34 -3.46 -1.39 -15.52
N LYS A 35 -2.74 -1.29 -14.41
CA LYS A 35 -3.32 -0.97 -13.11
C LYS A 35 -3.87 0.45 -13.09
N ILE A 36 -5.13 0.59 -12.69
CA ILE A 36 -5.80 1.87 -12.47
C ILE A 36 -6.12 2.10 -10.99
N SER A 37 -6.20 1.05 -10.21
CA SER A 37 -6.54 1.11 -8.78
C SER A 37 -5.81 0.02 -8.00
N GLY A 38 -5.41 0.34 -6.78
CA GLY A 38 -5.00 -0.62 -5.77
C GLY A 38 -5.94 -0.54 -4.58
N THR A 39 -6.33 -1.69 -4.04
CA THR A 39 -7.29 -1.76 -2.94
C THR A 39 -6.70 -2.50 -1.75
N GLY A 40 -7.23 -2.24 -0.57
CA GLY A 40 -6.83 -2.93 0.66
C GLY A 40 -7.89 -2.81 1.72
N GLY A 41 -7.85 -3.71 2.70
CA GLY A 41 -8.77 -3.65 3.82
C GLY A 41 -8.24 -4.40 5.02
N ILE A 42 -8.63 -3.94 6.19
CA ILE A 42 -8.29 -4.54 7.48
C ILE A 42 -9.55 -4.62 8.33
N PHE A 43 -9.67 -5.70 9.09
CA PHE A 43 -10.68 -5.83 10.13
C PHE A 43 -10.11 -5.40 11.47
N ASP A 44 -10.87 -4.58 12.19
CA ASP A 44 -10.69 -4.28 13.61
C ASP A 44 -11.96 -4.69 14.34
N GLY A 45 -11.93 -5.83 15.02
CA GLY A 45 -13.12 -6.48 15.56
C GLY A 45 -14.15 -6.77 14.46
N ASP A 46 -15.34 -6.22 14.57
CA ASP A 46 -16.43 -6.38 13.60
C ASP A 46 -16.46 -5.27 12.54
N VAL A 47 -15.53 -4.33 12.58
CA VAL A 47 -15.44 -3.22 11.63
C VAL A 47 -14.47 -3.56 10.51
N LEU A 48 -14.89 -3.37 9.28
CA LEU A 48 -14.02 -3.42 8.11
C LEU A 48 -13.63 -1.99 7.73
N PHE A 49 -12.34 -1.68 7.82
CA PHE A 49 -11.77 -0.53 7.14
C PHE A 49 -11.31 -0.96 5.74
N TYR A 50 -11.93 -0.39 4.70
CA TYR A 50 -11.59 -0.68 3.31
C TYR A 50 -11.16 0.61 2.62
N GLN A 51 -10.05 0.54 1.89
CA GLN A 51 -9.53 1.67 1.12
C GLN A 51 -9.17 1.25 -0.30
N GLY A 52 -9.17 2.21 -1.19
CA GLY A 52 -8.67 2.06 -2.54
C GLY A 52 -8.15 3.38 -3.07
N THR A 53 -7.15 3.29 -3.94
CA THR A 53 -6.69 4.43 -4.74
C THR A 53 -7.26 4.31 -6.13
N LEU A 54 -7.66 5.42 -6.75
CA LEU A 54 -7.98 5.47 -8.17
C LEU A 54 -7.06 6.50 -8.82
N LEU A 55 -6.36 6.08 -9.86
CA LEU A 55 -5.44 6.92 -10.60
C LEU A 55 -6.24 7.79 -11.56
N ILE A 56 -6.41 9.08 -11.22
CA ILE A 56 -7.23 10.01 -12.01
C ILE A 56 -6.37 10.72 -13.03
N ASP A 57 -5.31 11.40 -12.57
CA ASP A 57 -4.39 12.16 -13.41
C ASP A 57 -3.05 12.34 -12.69
N PHE A 58 -1.95 11.86 -13.29
CA PHE A 58 -0.59 12.09 -12.80
C PHE A 58 0.44 11.67 -13.84
N ASP A 59 1.66 12.21 -13.76
CA ASP A 59 2.80 11.73 -14.56
C ASP A 59 3.44 10.51 -13.86
N PRO A 60 3.52 9.33 -14.50
CA PRO A 60 4.23 8.18 -13.96
C PRO A 60 5.70 8.47 -13.56
N ALA A 61 6.32 9.51 -14.14
CA ALA A 61 7.66 9.93 -13.74
C ALA A 61 7.70 10.47 -12.31
N ASP A 62 6.68 11.22 -11.89
CA ASP A 62 6.57 11.75 -10.53
C ASP A 62 6.39 10.62 -9.52
N MET A 63 5.61 9.59 -9.87
CA MET A 63 5.46 8.39 -9.05
C MET A 63 6.79 7.67 -8.84
N ILE A 64 7.58 7.49 -9.89
CA ILE A 64 8.89 6.83 -9.81
C ILE A 64 9.85 7.65 -8.96
N ALA A 65 9.84 8.97 -9.11
CA ALA A 65 10.67 9.87 -8.30
C ALA A 65 10.31 9.78 -6.81
N ALA A 66 9.01 9.68 -6.49
CA ALA A 66 8.53 9.56 -5.11
C ALA A 66 8.85 8.20 -4.46
N LEU A 67 8.91 7.12 -5.25
CA LEU A 67 9.08 5.76 -4.73
C LEU A 67 10.53 5.37 -4.38
N LYS A 68 11.49 6.31 -4.38
CA LYS A 68 12.92 6.02 -4.09
C LYS A 68 13.45 4.77 -4.84
N VAL A 69 13.08 4.62 -6.11
CA VAL A 69 13.59 3.50 -6.91
C VAL A 69 15.11 3.63 -7.06
N PRO A 70 15.91 2.58 -6.77
CA PRO A 70 17.37 2.65 -6.90
C PRO A 70 17.80 3.16 -8.28
N VAL A 71 18.74 4.12 -8.29
CA VAL A 71 19.20 4.84 -9.50
C VAL A 71 19.68 3.86 -10.59
N GLU A 72 20.21 2.71 -10.19
CA GLU A 72 20.64 1.63 -11.10
C GLU A 72 19.47 0.97 -11.86
N LYS A 73 18.23 1.10 -11.34
CA LYS A 73 17.00 0.64 -11.98
C LYS A 73 16.24 1.75 -12.72
N LEU A 74 16.69 3.01 -12.63
CA LEU A 74 16.10 4.18 -13.28
C LEU A 74 16.56 4.37 -14.73
N ALA A 75 17.00 3.32 -15.42
CA ALA A 75 17.24 3.39 -16.85
C ALA A 75 15.94 3.82 -17.55
N LYS A 76 16.06 4.53 -18.69
CA LYS A 76 14.93 4.98 -19.54
C LYS A 76 13.87 3.87 -19.77
N ARG A 77 14.31 2.61 -19.70
CA ARG A 77 13.52 1.39 -19.81
C ARG A 77 12.54 1.19 -18.62
N ASP A 78 12.83 1.74 -17.43
CA ASP A 78 11.98 1.56 -16.24
C ASP A 78 10.87 2.60 -16.17
N LEU A 79 11.11 3.80 -16.69
CA LEU A 79 10.06 4.81 -16.92
C LEU A 79 9.04 4.30 -17.95
N ASP A 80 9.53 3.75 -19.06
CA ASP A 80 8.67 3.12 -20.06
C ASP A 80 7.92 1.90 -19.46
N SER A 81 8.58 1.11 -18.61
CA SER A 81 7.96 -0.02 -17.90
C SER A 81 6.87 0.45 -16.92
N ALA A 82 7.04 1.55 -16.20
CA ALA A 82 6.01 2.09 -15.31
C ALA A 82 4.80 2.58 -16.09
N ARG A 83 5.01 3.33 -17.17
CA ARG A 83 3.94 3.77 -18.09
C ARG A 83 3.15 2.63 -18.71
N HIS A 84 3.79 1.46 -18.88
CA HIS A 84 3.11 0.26 -19.37
C HIS A 84 2.37 -0.53 -18.29
N ARG A 85 2.61 -0.23 -17.01
CA ARG A 85 2.00 -0.95 -15.88
C ARG A 85 0.81 -0.25 -15.27
N VAL A 86 0.75 1.06 -15.35
CA VAL A 86 -0.31 1.89 -14.78
C VAL A 86 -1.02 2.70 -15.86
N VAL A 87 -2.25 3.11 -15.58
CA VAL A 87 -3.07 3.96 -16.45
C VAL A 87 -3.92 4.87 -15.57
N THR A 88 -4.17 6.07 -16.02
CA THR A 88 -5.03 7.04 -15.35
C THR A 88 -6.39 7.14 -16.04
N LEU A 89 -7.38 7.70 -15.34
CA LEU A 89 -8.67 8.03 -15.97
C LEU A 89 -8.49 9.06 -17.08
N SER A 90 -7.58 10.04 -16.90
CA SER A 90 -7.30 11.05 -17.92
C SER A 90 -6.68 10.46 -19.19
N ASP A 91 -5.82 9.42 -19.05
CA ASP A 91 -5.29 8.68 -20.21
C ASP A 91 -6.38 7.96 -21.01
N LEU A 92 -7.39 7.44 -20.31
CA LEU A 92 -8.45 6.63 -20.92
C LEU A 92 -9.61 7.47 -21.48
N LEU A 93 -9.95 8.56 -20.83
CA LEU A 93 -11.14 9.35 -21.11
C LEU A 93 -10.84 10.68 -21.80
N GLY A 94 -9.61 11.20 -21.66
CA GLY A 94 -9.23 12.48 -22.23
C GLY A 94 -10.20 13.61 -21.88
N ASP A 95 -10.72 14.30 -22.87
CA ASP A 95 -11.68 15.39 -22.70
C ASP A 95 -13.04 14.95 -22.13
N ALA A 96 -13.31 13.65 -22.09
CA ALA A 96 -14.53 13.07 -21.50
C ALA A 96 -14.37 12.74 -20.01
N LEU A 97 -13.24 13.09 -19.37
CA LEU A 97 -13.04 12.87 -17.94
C LEU A 97 -14.10 13.66 -17.15
N PRO A 98 -14.93 12.97 -16.34
CA PRO A 98 -15.96 13.65 -15.57
C PRO A 98 -15.38 14.37 -14.35
N PRO A 99 -16.13 15.29 -13.74
CA PRO A 99 -15.72 15.92 -12.49
C PRO A 99 -15.60 14.90 -11.36
N LEU A 100 -14.79 15.23 -10.35
CA LEU A 100 -14.45 14.34 -9.24
C LEU A 100 -15.67 13.82 -8.48
N GLU A 101 -16.70 14.66 -8.32
CA GLU A 101 -17.96 14.31 -7.67
C GLU A 101 -18.65 13.13 -8.39
N LYS A 102 -18.65 13.17 -9.73
CA LYS A 102 -19.24 12.08 -10.53
C LYS A 102 -18.43 10.78 -10.38
N ILE A 103 -17.11 10.88 -10.30
CA ILE A 103 -16.24 9.72 -10.06
C ILE A 103 -16.57 9.10 -8.70
N TYR A 104 -16.72 9.91 -7.65
CA TYR A 104 -17.11 9.43 -6.31
C TYR A 104 -18.48 8.75 -6.33
N GLU A 105 -19.46 9.32 -6.98
CA GLU A 105 -20.79 8.70 -7.12
C GLU A 105 -20.71 7.31 -7.77
N CYS A 106 -19.96 7.18 -8.86
CA CYS A 106 -19.76 5.92 -9.55
C CYS A 106 -19.07 4.88 -8.67
N LEU A 107 -18.00 5.27 -7.96
CA LEU A 107 -17.28 4.37 -7.04
C LEU A 107 -18.16 3.93 -5.88
N LEU A 108 -18.92 4.85 -5.30
CA LEU A 108 -19.84 4.57 -4.19
C LEU A 108 -20.96 3.61 -4.62
N ALA A 109 -21.53 3.82 -5.80
CA ALA A 109 -22.52 2.90 -6.39
C ALA A 109 -21.91 1.51 -6.60
N GLY A 110 -20.67 1.43 -7.09
CA GLY A 110 -19.96 0.17 -7.25
C GLY A 110 -19.70 -0.55 -5.93
N LEU A 111 -19.29 0.16 -4.88
CA LEU A 111 -19.12 -0.40 -3.54
C LEU A 111 -20.43 -0.89 -2.96
N ALA A 112 -21.51 -0.11 -3.10
CA ALA A 112 -22.83 -0.48 -2.63
C ALA A 112 -23.32 -1.78 -3.28
N ASP A 113 -23.17 -1.90 -4.60
CA ASP A 113 -23.53 -3.11 -5.36
C ASP A 113 -22.68 -4.32 -4.96
N GLY A 114 -21.35 -4.15 -4.93
CA GLY A 114 -20.42 -5.25 -4.66
C GLY A 114 -20.52 -5.81 -3.25
N LEU A 115 -20.79 -4.95 -2.27
CA LEU A 115 -20.91 -5.33 -0.87
C LEU A 115 -22.35 -5.60 -0.42
N GLY A 116 -23.35 -5.28 -1.24
CA GLY A 116 -24.76 -5.39 -0.88
C GLY A 116 -25.14 -4.47 0.29
N ILE A 117 -24.57 -3.27 0.35
CA ILE A 117 -24.79 -2.29 1.42
C ILE A 117 -25.49 -1.04 0.92
N THR A 118 -26.09 -0.30 1.82
CA THR A 118 -26.57 1.07 1.57
C THR A 118 -25.64 2.03 2.29
N PRO A 119 -24.73 2.74 1.56
CA PRO A 119 -23.80 3.67 2.19
C PRO A 119 -24.56 4.90 2.71
N GLU A 120 -24.13 5.40 3.85
CA GLU A 120 -24.63 6.61 4.46
C GLU A 120 -23.48 7.60 4.68
N TRP A 121 -23.74 8.87 4.46
CA TRP A 121 -22.79 9.92 4.81
C TRP A 121 -22.78 10.11 6.31
N GLY A 122 -21.59 10.15 6.90
CA GLY A 122 -21.37 10.49 8.31
C GLY A 122 -20.60 11.80 8.44
N GLU A 123 -20.63 12.37 9.62
CA GLU A 123 -19.81 13.53 9.97
C GLU A 123 -18.81 13.11 11.04
N ILE A 124 -17.59 13.62 10.94
CA ILE A 124 -16.56 13.42 11.97
C ILE A 124 -16.97 14.27 13.17
N ASN A 125 -17.05 13.64 14.34
CA ASN A 125 -17.36 14.35 15.58
C ASN A 125 -16.09 14.95 16.22
N ALA A 126 -16.29 15.85 17.20
CA ALA A 126 -15.18 16.59 17.82
C ALA A 126 -14.17 15.68 18.57
N ASP A 127 -14.60 14.51 19.07
CA ASP A 127 -13.71 13.56 19.73
C ASP A 127 -12.86 12.80 18.71
N GLU A 128 -13.43 12.41 17.57
CA GLU A 128 -12.70 11.80 16.45
C GLU A 128 -11.68 12.77 15.87
N GLU A 129 -12.05 14.03 15.66
CA GLU A 129 -11.12 15.08 15.21
C GLU A 129 -9.96 15.26 16.18
N LEU A 130 -10.24 15.34 17.49
CA LEU A 130 -9.21 15.47 18.52
C LEU A 130 -8.28 14.27 18.58
N ARG A 131 -8.80 13.05 18.41
CA ARG A 131 -8.00 11.81 18.37
C ARG A 131 -7.13 11.77 17.12
N SER A 132 -7.66 12.16 15.97
CA SER A 132 -6.92 12.24 14.72
C SER A 132 -5.76 13.23 14.83
N GLN A 133 -6.01 14.43 15.35
CA GLN A 133 -4.98 15.43 15.57
C GLN A 133 -3.90 14.93 16.53
N ARG A 134 -4.29 14.29 17.62
CA ARG A 134 -3.33 13.73 18.58
C ARG A 134 -2.49 12.60 17.98
N ALA A 135 -3.11 11.68 17.25
CA ALA A 135 -2.40 10.61 16.57
C ALA A 135 -1.40 11.16 15.53
N HIS A 136 -1.77 12.24 14.81
CA HIS A 136 -0.85 12.92 13.91
C HIS A 136 0.32 13.53 14.67
N ASP A 137 0.07 14.33 15.70
CA ASP A 137 1.11 15.12 16.37
C ASP A 137 2.05 14.25 17.23
N GLU A 138 1.56 13.17 17.82
CA GLU A 138 2.30 12.33 18.75
C GLU A 138 2.87 11.06 18.11
N GLU A 139 2.41 10.67 16.89
CA GLU A 139 2.80 9.41 16.26
C GLU A 139 3.10 9.58 14.77
N ILE A 140 2.09 9.55 13.91
CA ILE A 140 2.24 9.39 12.45
C ILE A 140 2.87 10.60 11.74
N GLY A 141 2.79 11.79 12.30
CA GLY A 141 3.41 13.02 11.79
C GLY A 141 4.81 13.29 12.32
N THR A 142 5.38 12.39 13.14
CA THR A 142 6.72 12.56 13.70
C THR A 142 7.81 12.09 12.73
N ASP A 143 9.00 12.70 12.82
CA ASP A 143 10.17 12.27 12.03
C ASP A 143 10.53 10.80 12.34
N GLU A 144 10.37 10.37 13.60
CA GLU A 144 10.63 8.99 14.02
C GLU A 144 9.73 8.00 13.26
N TYR A 145 8.43 8.30 13.14
CA TYR A 145 7.51 7.47 12.37
C TYR A 145 7.87 7.45 10.89
N VAL A 146 8.12 8.62 10.30
CA VAL A 146 8.42 8.76 8.86
C VAL A 146 9.69 8.03 8.48
N THR A 147 10.71 8.03 9.36
CA THR A 147 12.00 7.38 9.11
C THR A 147 12.05 5.91 9.57
N SER A 148 11.03 5.44 10.28
CA SER A 148 10.99 4.07 10.85
C SER A 148 11.15 2.95 9.82
N ILE A 149 10.76 3.22 8.56
CA ILE A 149 10.87 2.28 7.43
C ILE A 149 12.09 2.53 6.54
N ASP A 150 12.92 3.52 6.86
CA ASP A 150 14.16 3.76 6.11
C ASP A 150 15.12 2.58 6.29
N ALA A 151 15.88 2.29 5.24
CA ALA A 151 16.91 1.26 5.34
C ALA A 151 17.91 1.65 6.44
N PRO A 152 18.29 0.71 7.32
CA PRO A 152 19.24 1.01 8.40
C PRO A 152 20.57 1.47 7.83
N GLU A 153 21.25 2.37 8.56
CA GLU A 153 22.60 2.81 8.21
C GLU A 153 23.53 1.59 8.07
N THR A 154 24.30 1.56 6.99
CA THR A 154 25.21 0.45 6.72
C THR A 154 26.51 0.64 7.50
N ASP A 155 26.80 -0.31 8.38
CA ASP A 155 28.09 -0.45 9.05
C ASP A 155 28.51 -1.93 9.12
N ASP A 156 29.69 -2.21 9.67
CA ASP A 156 30.23 -3.57 9.76
C ASP A 156 29.40 -4.54 10.63
N SER A 157 28.48 -4.02 11.46
CA SER A 157 27.60 -4.82 12.30
C SER A 157 26.31 -5.24 11.61
N LEU A 158 25.98 -4.63 10.46
CA LEU A 158 24.74 -4.90 9.72
C LEU A 158 24.89 -6.12 8.81
N GLN A 159 24.00 -7.07 8.98
CA GLN A 159 23.84 -8.23 8.08
C GLN A 159 22.47 -8.16 7.42
N SER A 160 22.43 -8.34 6.10
CA SER A 160 21.19 -8.27 5.32
C SER A 160 21.00 -9.54 4.49
N ALA A 161 19.77 -10.03 4.45
CA ALA A 161 19.38 -11.14 3.60
C ALA A 161 18.02 -10.91 2.98
N SER A 162 17.80 -11.42 1.77
CA SER A 162 16.51 -11.37 1.10
C SER A 162 16.09 -12.74 0.60
N LEU A 163 14.81 -13.06 0.73
CA LEU A 163 14.20 -14.30 0.28
C LEU A 163 12.96 -14.00 -0.55
N THR A 164 12.96 -14.44 -1.81
CA THR A 164 11.79 -14.34 -2.68
C THR A 164 11.04 -15.67 -2.70
N THR A 165 9.75 -15.62 -2.43
CA THR A 165 8.82 -16.75 -2.41
C THR A 165 7.62 -16.49 -3.32
N ARG A 166 6.69 -17.43 -3.41
CA ARG A 166 5.40 -17.22 -4.07
C ARG A 166 4.53 -16.17 -3.34
N GLY A 167 4.78 -15.95 -2.04
CA GLY A 167 4.07 -14.98 -1.21
C GLY A 167 4.58 -13.55 -1.36
N GLY A 168 5.73 -13.34 -1.99
CA GLY A 168 6.41 -12.06 -2.12
C GLY A 168 7.88 -12.17 -1.71
N THR A 169 8.55 -11.03 -1.63
CA THR A 169 9.95 -10.92 -1.20
C THR A 169 10.00 -10.41 0.22
N LEU A 170 10.71 -11.13 1.08
CA LEU A 170 11.06 -10.71 2.44
C LEU A 170 12.51 -10.25 2.45
N ARG A 171 12.80 -9.22 3.20
CA ARG A 171 14.15 -8.78 3.54
C ARG A 171 14.27 -8.71 5.05
N ALA A 172 15.37 -9.20 5.58
CA ALA A 172 15.76 -9.07 6.98
C ALA A 172 17.09 -8.33 7.05
N ASP A 173 17.12 -7.27 7.85
CA ASP A 173 18.31 -6.53 8.21
C ASP A 173 18.51 -6.73 9.71
N ILE A 174 19.64 -7.31 10.11
CA ILE A 174 19.98 -7.53 11.52
C ILE A 174 21.27 -6.79 11.88
N ARG A 175 21.27 -6.17 13.03
CA ARG A 175 22.46 -5.55 13.60
C ARG A 175 22.96 -6.42 14.74
N LEU A 176 24.24 -6.76 14.67
CA LEU A 176 24.87 -7.63 15.63
C LEU A 176 25.66 -6.83 16.66
N GLU A 177 25.81 -7.39 17.87
CA GLU A 177 26.60 -6.84 18.94
C GLU A 177 27.37 -7.95 19.69
N GLY A 178 28.18 -7.54 20.68
CA GLY A 178 29.05 -8.45 21.45
C GLY A 178 30.43 -8.61 20.82
N THR A 179 31.37 -9.13 21.57
CA THR A 179 32.78 -9.27 21.19
C THR A 179 32.96 -10.11 19.90
N ASN A 180 32.05 -11.06 19.67
CA ASN A 180 32.08 -11.96 18.51
C ASN A 180 30.98 -11.64 17.48
N GLN A 181 30.28 -10.52 17.62
CA GLN A 181 29.13 -10.16 16.79
C GLN A 181 28.13 -11.33 16.65
N ASN A 182 27.78 -11.96 17.75
CA ASN A 182 26.93 -13.13 17.78
C ASN A 182 25.63 -12.94 18.55
N ILE A 183 25.31 -11.72 18.93
CA ILE A 183 24.03 -11.35 19.58
C ILE A 183 23.28 -10.41 18.66
N ILE A 184 22.00 -10.67 18.44
CA ILE A 184 21.14 -9.79 17.68
C ILE A 184 20.75 -8.59 18.54
N ARG A 185 21.28 -7.42 18.21
CA ARG A 185 20.94 -6.14 18.87
C ARG A 185 19.61 -5.62 18.35
N GLU A 186 19.41 -5.72 17.04
CA GLU A 186 18.29 -5.14 16.33
C GLU A 186 17.94 -6.04 15.13
N ALA A 187 16.66 -6.19 14.86
CA ALA A 187 16.16 -6.85 13.65
C ALA A 187 15.07 -5.99 13.02
N LEU A 188 15.14 -5.81 11.71
CA LEU A 188 14.12 -5.16 10.89
C LEU A 188 13.73 -6.12 9.77
N ILE A 189 12.44 -6.46 9.70
CA ILE A 189 11.89 -7.35 8.68
C ILE A 189 10.94 -6.56 7.80
N THR A 190 11.29 -6.42 6.54
CA THR A 190 10.51 -5.69 5.55
C THR A 190 10.17 -6.59 4.37
N GLY A 191 9.27 -6.15 3.50
CA GLY A 191 9.00 -6.90 2.28
C GLY A 191 7.62 -6.64 1.67
N ASP A 192 7.42 -7.23 0.49
CA ASP A 192 6.15 -7.23 -0.25
C ASP A 192 5.38 -8.52 0.07
N VAL A 193 4.91 -8.62 1.32
CA VAL A 193 4.18 -9.80 1.81
C VAL A 193 2.99 -9.39 2.67
N PHE A 194 1.96 -10.22 2.67
CA PHE A 194 0.83 -10.08 3.59
C PHE A 194 1.03 -11.01 4.78
N VAL A 195 1.03 -10.44 5.97
CA VAL A 195 1.22 -11.18 7.23
C VAL A 195 -0.03 -11.05 8.10
N THR A 196 -0.53 -12.17 8.59
CA THR A 196 -1.69 -12.20 9.48
C THR A 196 -1.38 -13.08 10.71
N PRO A 197 -1.57 -12.61 11.92
CA PRO A 197 -1.94 -11.23 12.33
C PRO A 197 -0.86 -10.19 11.94
N THR A 198 -1.27 -8.95 11.71
CA THR A 198 -0.34 -7.86 11.29
C THR A 198 0.80 -7.64 12.28
N ARG A 199 0.55 -7.86 13.57
CA ARG A 199 1.53 -7.73 14.64
C ARG A 199 2.66 -8.76 14.60
N THR A 200 2.53 -9.85 13.84
CA THR A 200 3.49 -10.97 13.82
C THR A 200 4.93 -10.52 13.52
N VAL A 201 5.10 -9.56 12.61
CA VAL A 201 6.45 -9.05 12.26
C VAL A 201 7.07 -8.35 13.45
N LEU A 202 6.36 -7.42 14.07
CA LEU A 202 6.84 -6.68 15.25
C LEU A 202 7.14 -7.62 16.43
N ASP A 203 6.30 -8.63 16.67
CA ASP A 203 6.50 -9.62 17.74
C ASP A 203 7.74 -10.48 17.44
N LEU A 204 8.00 -10.80 16.16
CA LEU A 204 9.20 -11.54 15.74
C LEU A 204 10.46 -10.70 15.93
N GLU A 205 10.47 -9.45 15.48
CA GLU A 205 11.59 -8.51 15.67
C GLU A 205 11.92 -8.34 17.15
N ALA A 206 10.89 -8.16 17.99
CA ALA A 206 11.04 -8.08 19.44
C ALA A 206 11.60 -9.37 20.06
N ALA A 207 11.13 -10.53 19.57
CA ALA A 207 11.58 -11.84 20.07
C ALA A 207 13.02 -12.17 19.67
N LEU A 208 13.51 -11.66 18.55
CA LEU A 208 14.88 -11.85 18.07
C LEU A 208 15.89 -11.01 18.84
N ARG A 209 15.50 -9.86 19.36
CA ARG A 209 16.39 -8.96 20.09
C ARG A 209 17.02 -9.65 21.31
N GLY A 210 18.34 -9.56 21.42
CA GLY A 210 19.13 -10.18 22.49
C GLY A 210 19.34 -11.70 22.33
N LYS A 211 18.93 -12.29 21.22
CA LYS A 211 19.16 -13.71 20.94
C LYS A 211 20.53 -13.94 20.28
N PRO A 212 21.17 -15.10 20.52
CA PRO A 212 22.35 -15.49 19.78
C PRO A 212 21.99 -15.82 18.32
N THR A 213 22.98 -15.75 17.45
CA THR A 213 22.84 -16.06 16.02
C THR A 213 22.95 -17.56 15.70
N ASP A 214 23.28 -18.39 16.66
CA ASP A 214 23.47 -19.85 16.59
C ASP A 214 22.43 -20.63 17.39
#